data_8534e18748e13b7bbbae63583845b3fe
#
_entry.id   8534e18748e13b7bbbae63583845b3fe
#
_cell.length_a   1.000
_cell.length_b   1.000
_cell.length_c   1.000
_cell.angle_alpha   90.00
_cell.angle_beta   90.00
_cell.angle_gamma   90.00
#
_symmetry.space_group_name_H-M   'P 1'
#
loop_
_entity.id
_entity.type
_entity.pdbx_description
1 polymer ?
#
loop_
_entity_poly.entity_id
_entity_poly.type
_entity_poly.pdbx_seq_one_letter_code
_entity_poly.pdbx_strand_id
1 'polypeptide(L)'
;INYSSLQIGEIVESSFEIALNESINQGDNIIYKYILDNGLFEEEILISKIYGEPEIIIEDESDNYSNYWSDNSDWSNTYEEYFSPETSITDSPYSNYSNNSQEIIELLNTVNLSGLIYAEINFDAKWNIESGYDYVQLEISNDNGDSWIPQCGKYTSKGTETHDYALDEPLY
;
A
#
# COMPACT_ATOMS: atom_id res chain seq x y z
N ILE A 1 24.46 11.43 14.79
CA ILE A 1 24.14 10.88 16.12
C ILE A 1 25.06 9.69 16.34
N ASN A 2 25.74 9.65 17.46
CA ASN A 2 26.65 8.56 17.80
C ASN A 2 26.16 7.84 19.05
N TYR A 3 26.12 6.54 19.01
CA TYR A 3 25.85 5.67 20.16
C TYR A 3 27.13 4.93 20.55
N SER A 4 27.42 4.83 21.84
CA SER A 4 28.63 4.19 22.31
C SER A 4 28.63 2.67 22.17
N SER A 5 27.47 2.04 22.30
CA SER A 5 27.22 0.62 22.05
C SER A 5 25.73 0.34 22.06
N LEU A 6 25.31 -0.66 21.29
CA LEU A 6 23.96 -1.23 21.34
C LEU A 6 24.07 -2.71 21.68
N GLN A 7 23.21 -3.19 22.57
CA GLN A 7 23.11 -4.61 22.90
C GLN A 7 22.25 -5.34 21.88
N ILE A 8 22.40 -6.64 21.76
CA ILE A 8 21.55 -7.46 20.90
C ILE A 8 20.09 -7.34 21.34
N GLY A 9 19.21 -6.91 20.42
CA GLY A 9 17.79 -6.71 20.68
C GLY A 9 17.44 -5.35 21.31
N GLU A 10 18.43 -4.48 21.55
CA GLU A 10 18.19 -3.13 22.01
C GLU A 10 17.68 -2.24 20.85
N ILE A 11 16.60 -1.50 21.10
CA ILE A 11 16.04 -0.51 20.18
C ILE A 11 16.30 0.87 20.75
N VAL A 12 16.90 1.73 19.93
CA VAL A 12 17.13 3.13 20.27
C VAL A 12 16.43 4.02 19.26
N GLU A 13 15.59 4.92 19.75
CA GLU A 13 14.95 5.94 18.94
C GLU A 13 15.74 7.24 19.01
N SER A 14 15.81 7.93 17.88
CA SER A 14 16.43 9.24 17.77
C SER A 14 15.71 10.09 16.75
N SER A 15 15.77 11.41 16.94
CA SER A 15 15.24 12.39 16.01
C SER A 15 16.32 13.38 15.59
N PHE A 16 16.19 13.90 14.39
CA PHE A 16 16.98 14.99 13.87
C PHE A 16 16.09 15.94 13.07
N GLU A 17 16.44 17.21 13.05
CA GLU A 17 15.75 18.21 12.27
C GLU A 17 16.50 18.47 10.97
N ILE A 18 15.75 18.58 9.87
CA ILE A 18 16.29 18.94 8.56
C ILE A 18 15.68 20.31 8.20
N ALA A 19 16.53 21.30 7.98
CA ALA A 19 16.11 22.56 7.41
C ALA A 19 16.08 22.46 5.89
N LEU A 20 14.92 22.73 5.30
CA LEU A 20 14.75 22.79 3.85
C LEU A 20 15.08 24.18 3.31
N ASN A 21 15.47 24.25 2.05
CA ASN A 21 15.70 25.53 1.40
C ASN A 21 14.37 26.27 1.19
N GLU A 22 14.35 27.58 1.39
CA GLU A 22 13.15 28.43 1.20
C GLU A 22 12.61 28.43 -0.24
N SER A 23 13.40 27.96 -1.21
CA SER A 23 12.98 27.84 -2.61
C SER A 23 12.26 26.53 -2.95
N ILE A 24 12.06 25.65 -1.97
CA ILE A 24 11.33 24.40 -2.19
C ILE A 24 9.85 24.70 -2.44
N ASN A 25 9.28 24.01 -3.43
CA ASN A 25 7.88 24.17 -3.77
C ASN A 25 7.10 22.91 -3.39
N GLN A 26 5.81 23.09 -3.16
CA GLN A 26 4.92 21.95 -2.97
C GLN A 26 4.99 20.98 -4.16
N GLY A 27 5.13 19.70 -3.86
CA GLY A 27 5.32 18.65 -4.85
C GLY A 27 6.79 18.34 -5.20
N ASP A 28 7.74 19.14 -4.73
CA ASP A 28 9.16 18.85 -4.94
C ASP A 28 9.54 17.56 -4.19
N ASN A 29 10.39 16.78 -4.83
CA ASN A 29 10.91 15.55 -4.23
C ASN A 29 12.14 15.85 -3.38
N ILE A 30 12.08 15.55 -2.10
CA ILE A 30 13.20 15.65 -1.18
C ILE A 30 13.84 14.27 -1.07
N ILE A 31 15.11 14.19 -1.44
CA ILE A 31 15.90 12.98 -1.30
C ILE A 31 16.97 13.21 -0.24
N TYR A 32 16.99 12.39 0.78
CA TYR A 32 18.07 12.38 1.75
C TYR A 32 18.62 10.98 1.97
N LYS A 33 19.89 10.92 2.28
CA LYS A 33 20.62 9.69 2.51
C LYS A 33 20.84 9.49 4.02
N TYR A 34 20.45 8.34 4.49
CA TYR A 34 20.71 7.89 5.84
C TYR A 34 21.85 6.87 5.82
N ILE A 35 22.84 7.07 6.63
CA ILE A 35 24.01 6.20 6.71
C ILE A 35 24.08 5.59 8.12
N LEU A 36 24.03 4.27 8.17
CA LEU A 36 24.31 3.49 9.37
C LEU A 36 25.73 2.96 9.31
N ASP A 37 26.57 3.37 10.24
CA ASP A 37 27.96 2.94 10.33
C ASP A 37 28.27 2.46 11.75
N ASN A 38 28.73 1.22 11.89
CA ASN A 38 29.17 0.65 13.16
C ASN A 38 30.69 0.49 13.25
N GLY A 39 31.43 1.08 12.32
CA GLY A 39 32.88 1.02 12.24
C GLY A 39 33.46 -0.21 11.53
N LEU A 40 32.62 -1.23 11.28
CA LEU A 40 32.95 -2.45 10.51
C LEU A 40 32.03 -2.63 9.30
N PHE A 41 30.86 -2.05 9.35
CA PHE A 41 29.81 -2.18 8.37
C PHE A 41 29.15 -0.82 8.17
N GLU A 42 28.95 -0.45 6.93
CA GLU A 42 28.20 0.76 6.55
C GLU A 42 27.02 0.35 5.67
N GLU A 43 25.84 0.87 5.97
CA GLU A 43 24.65 0.72 5.18
C GLU A 43 24.09 2.10 4.81
N GLU A 44 23.87 2.30 3.53
CA GLU A 44 23.27 3.53 3.00
C GLU A 44 21.80 3.30 2.63
N ILE A 45 20.91 4.11 3.18
CA ILE A 45 19.48 4.09 2.89
C ILE A 45 19.10 5.43 2.28
N LEU A 46 18.55 5.40 1.06
CA LEU A 46 17.96 6.58 0.41
C LEU A 46 16.48 6.67 0.76
N ILE A 47 16.07 7.84 1.22
CA ILE A 47 14.69 8.14 1.54
C ILE A 47 14.23 9.27 0.63
N SER A 48 13.11 9.06 -0.03
CA SER A 48 12.44 10.04 -0.89
C SER A 48 11.11 10.45 -0.26
N LYS A 49 10.86 11.74 -0.19
CA LYS A 49 9.61 12.31 0.32
C LYS A 49 9.16 13.45 -0.57
N ILE A 50 7.89 13.52 -0.85
CA ILE A 50 7.29 14.68 -1.52
C ILE A 50 7.04 15.78 -0.49
N TYR A 51 7.45 17.02 -0.81
CA TYR A 51 7.21 18.17 0.03
C TYR A 51 5.79 18.71 -0.17
N GLY A 52 5.05 18.88 0.91
CA GLY A 52 3.72 19.48 0.94
C GLY A 52 2.76 18.72 1.84
N GLU A 53 1.61 19.33 2.05
CA GLU A 53 0.49 18.70 2.75
C GLU A 53 -0.36 17.94 1.72
N PRO A 54 -0.61 16.63 1.91
CA PRO A 54 -1.48 15.88 1.03
C PRO A 54 -2.94 16.31 1.23
N GLU A 55 -3.71 16.34 0.15
CA GLU A 55 -5.16 16.44 0.19
C GLU A 55 -5.76 15.03 0.13
N ILE A 56 -6.65 14.71 1.07
CA ILE A 56 -7.39 13.45 1.07
C ILE A 56 -8.53 13.57 0.06
N ILE A 57 -8.48 12.77 -0.99
CA ILE A 57 -9.50 12.74 -2.05
C ILE A 57 -10.58 11.72 -1.72
N ILE A 58 -10.18 10.56 -1.17
CA ILE A 58 -11.08 9.50 -0.73
C ILE A 58 -10.57 9.01 0.61
N GLU A 59 -11.48 8.86 1.55
CA GLU A 59 -11.28 8.20 2.83
C GLU A 59 -12.43 7.22 3.03
N ASP A 60 -12.09 5.95 3.21
CA ASP A 60 -13.05 4.88 3.45
C ASP A 60 -12.67 4.14 4.73
N GLU A 61 -13.47 4.31 5.77
CA GLU A 61 -13.32 3.62 7.06
C GLU A 61 -14.01 2.25 7.06
N SER A 62 -14.45 1.79 5.89
CA SER A 62 -15.13 0.50 5.68
C SER A 62 -16.46 0.33 6.43
N ASP A 63 -17.10 1.40 6.84
CA ASP A 63 -18.40 1.37 7.52
C ASP A 63 -19.50 0.80 6.64
N ASN A 64 -19.44 1.16 5.36
CA ASN A 64 -20.36 0.67 4.34
C ASN A 64 -19.66 0.62 2.97
N TYR A 65 -19.20 -0.56 2.59
CA TYR A 65 -18.43 -0.74 1.36
C TYR A 65 -19.18 -0.24 0.11
N SER A 66 -20.50 -0.39 0.04
CA SER A 66 -21.30 0.01 -1.10
C SER A 66 -21.33 1.52 -1.36
N ASN A 67 -20.81 2.35 -0.47
CA ASN A 67 -20.66 3.78 -0.70
C ASN A 67 -19.55 4.11 -1.69
N TYR A 68 -18.50 3.30 -1.72
CA TYR A 68 -17.30 3.54 -2.51
C TYR A 68 -17.04 2.47 -3.55
N TRP A 69 -17.52 1.23 -3.32
CA TRP A 69 -17.12 0.06 -4.07
C TRP A 69 -18.28 -0.61 -4.76
N SER A 70 -18.03 -1.08 -5.98
CA SER A 70 -18.89 -2.05 -6.66
C SER A 70 -18.19 -3.40 -6.66
N ASP A 71 -18.98 -4.44 -6.64
CA ASP A 71 -18.47 -5.81 -6.71
C ASP A 71 -19.28 -6.62 -7.74
N ASN A 72 -18.66 -7.69 -8.20
CA ASN A 72 -19.32 -8.68 -9.03
C ASN A 72 -19.50 -10.01 -8.28
N SER A 73 -19.26 -10.01 -6.95
CA SER A 73 -19.05 -11.20 -6.16
C SER A 73 -19.48 -11.04 -4.69
N ASP A 74 -18.87 -11.79 -3.82
CA ASP A 74 -19.26 -11.94 -2.41
C ASP A 74 -18.65 -10.87 -1.47
N TRP A 75 -18.04 -9.79 -1.99
CA TRP A 75 -17.51 -8.72 -1.17
C TRP A 75 -18.57 -8.08 -0.28
N SER A 76 -18.26 -7.95 1.00
CA SER A 76 -19.16 -7.33 1.97
C SER A 76 -18.41 -6.85 3.21
N ASN A 77 -19.10 -6.07 4.04
CA ASN A 77 -18.59 -5.71 5.35
C ASN A 77 -18.51 -6.92 6.28
N THR A 78 -17.49 -6.94 7.12
CA THR A 78 -17.33 -7.89 8.22
C THR A 78 -16.97 -7.19 9.52
N TYR A 79 -17.36 -7.81 10.64
CA TYR A 79 -16.98 -7.43 12.00
C TYR A 79 -16.00 -8.42 12.62
N GLU A 80 -15.56 -9.42 11.87
CA GLU A 80 -14.71 -10.50 12.41
C GLU A 80 -13.29 -10.01 12.68
N GLU A 81 -12.74 -9.22 11.75
CA GLU A 81 -11.42 -8.63 11.88
C GLU A 81 -11.40 -7.26 11.22
N TYR A 82 -10.76 -6.28 11.84
CA TYR A 82 -10.60 -4.93 11.31
C TYR A 82 -9.34 -4.27 11.90
N PHE A 83 -8.80 -3.30 11.20
CA PHE A 83 -7.71 -2.46 11.69
C PHE A 83 -8.25 -1.17 12.33
N SER A 84 -9.06 -0.43 11.60
CA SER A 84 -9.84 0.69 12.13
C SER A 84 -11.19 0.17 12.64
N PRO A 85 -11.73 0.72 13.74
CA PRO A 85 -13.02 0.26 14.27
C PRO A 85 -14.16 0.74 13.37
N GLU A 86 -15.17 -0.05 13.15
CA GLU A 86 -15.55 -1.34 13.75
C GLU A 86 -15.71 -2.45 12.68
N THR A 87 -15.39 -2.18 11.41
CA THR A 87 -15.59 -3.07 10.27
C THR A 87 -14.39 -3.09 9.34
N SER A 88 -14.35 -4.09 8.49
CA SER A 88 -13.51 -4.14 7.30
C SER A 88 -14.31 -4.66 6.11
N ILE A 89 -13.71 -4.72 4.94
CA ILE A 89 -14.30 -5.26 3.72
C ILE A 89 -13.59 -6.57 3.40
N THR A 90 -14.32 -7.61 3.09
CA THR A 90 -13.76 -8.92 2.73
C THR A 90 -14.54 -9.56 1.58
N ASP A 91 -13.86 -10.39 0.80
CA ASP A 91 -14.44 -11.24 -0.25
C ASP A 91 -15.18 -12.47 0.29
N SER A 92 -15.00 -12.80 1.57
CA SER A 92 -15.49 -14.04 2.16
C SER A 92 -16.03 -13.82 3.58
N PRO A 93 -17.06 -12.95 3.77
CA PRO A 93 -17.61 -12.65 5.08
C PRO A 93 -18.15 -13.92 5.75
N TYR A 94 -17.66 -14.20 6.97
CA TYR A 94 -18.09 -15.35 7.81
C TYR A 94 -17.84 -16.73 7.20
N SER A 95 -17.00 -16.83 6.19
CA SER A 95 -16.68 -18.09 5.49
C SER A 95 -15.25 -18.10 4.96
N ASN A 96 -14.85 -19.17 4.31
CA ASN A 96 -13.65 -19.17 3.46
C ASN A 96 -14.03 -18.75 2.04
N TYR A 97 -13.09 -18.10 1.32
CA TYR A 97 -13.27 -17.84 -0.11
C TYR A 97 -13.44 -19.14 -0.91
N SER A 98 -14.06 -19.05 -2.08
CA SER A 98 -14.38 -20.19 -2.91
C SER A 98 -13.16 -20.66 -3.70
N ASN A 99 -13.07 -21.97 -3.94
CA ASN A 99 -12.01 -22.53 -4.80
C ASN A 99 -12.16 -22.04 -6.25
N ASN A 100 -11.06 -21.67 -6.89
CA ASN A 100 -11.00 -21.18 -8.26
C ASN A 100 -11.92 -19.97 -8.51
N SER A 101 -12.05 -19.09 -7.54
CA SER A 101 -12.76 -17.81 -7.68
C SER A 101 -11.80 -16.68 -8.00
N GLN A 102 -12.33 -15.65 -8.63
CA GLN A 102 -11.68 -14.35 -8.79
C GLN A 102 -12.67 -13.30 -8.27
N GLU A 103 -12.34 -12.72 -7.14
CA GLU A 103 -13.18 -11.76 -6.45
C GLU A 103 -12.64 -10.35 -6.67
N ILE A 104 -13.44 -9.51 -7.36
CA ILE A 104 -13.02 -8.17 -7.76
C ILE A 104 -13.90 -7.13 -7.07
N ILE A 105 -13.29 -6.10 -6.54
CA ILE A 105 -13.95 -4.90 -6.02
C ILE A 105 -13.38 -3.67 -6.71
N GLU A 106 -14.23 -2.79 -7.21
CA GLU A 106 -13.84 -1.60 -7.97
C GLU A 106 -14.41 -0.34 -7.33
N LEU A 107 -13.68 0.78 -7.43
CA LEU A 107 -14.24 2.08 -7.06
C LEU A 107 -15.42 2.44 -7.95
N LEU A 108 -16.55 2.79 -7.35
CA LEU A 108 -17.78 3.21 -8.07
C LEU A 108 -17.57 4.44 -8.95
N ASN A 109 -16.69 5.33 -8.53
CA ASN A 109 -16.47 6.59 -9.21
C ASN A 109 -14.99 6.75 -9.57
N THR A 110 -14.77 7.28 -10.75
CA THR A 110 -13.42 7.65 -11.18
C THR A 110 -12.86 8.79 -10.35
N VAL A 111 -11.57 8.70 -10.03
CA VAL A 111 -10.83 9.73 -9.30
C VAL A 111 -10.18 10.69 -10.29
N ASN A 112 -10.46 11.97 -10.17
CA ASN A 112 -9.81 12.97 -11.02
C ASN A 112 -8.44 13.35 -10.46
N LEU A 113 -7.39 12.88 -11.12
CA LEU A 113 -5.99 13.17 -10.77
C LEU A 113 -5.37 14.27 -11.64
N SER A 114 -6.16 14.93 -12.49
CA SER A 114 -5.64 15.97 -13.39
C SER A 114 -5.10 17.17 -12.61
N GLY A 115 -3.88 17.59 -12.94
CA GLY A 115 -3.21 18.69 -12.26
C GLY A 115 -2.52 18.31 -10.95
N LEU A 116 -2.63 17.08 -10.49
CA LEU A 116 -1.87 16.58 -9.35
C LEU A 116 -0.45 16.22 -9.79
N ILE A 117 0.50 16.47 -8.90
CA ILE A 117 1.92 16.14 -9.10
C ILE A 117 2.21 14.72 -8.60
N TYR A 118 1.45 14.28 -7.60
CA TYR A 118 1.61 13.01 -6.93
C TYR A 118 0.25 12.53 -6.39
N ALA A 119 0.04 11.24 -6.42
CA ALA A 119 -1.07 10.59 -5.76
C ALA A 119 -0.57 9.32 -5.07
N GLU A 120 -1.14 8.99 -3.94
CA GLU A 120 -0.79 7.83 -3.14
C GLU A 120 -2.06 7.13 -2.66
N ILE A 121 -2.02 5.81 -2.65
CA ILE A 121 -3.07 4.96 -2.07
C ILE A 121 -2.46 4.29 -0.85
N ASN A 122 -3.07 4.50 0.30
CA ASN A 122 -2.74 3.84 1.54
C ASN A 122 -3.91 2.97 2.00
N PHE A 123 -3.64 1.74 2.37
CA PHE A 123 -4.64 0.83 2.89
C PHE A 123 -4.02 -0.17 3.86
N ASP A 124 -4.81 -0.61 4.83
CA ASP A 124 -4.49 -1.72 5.70
C ASP A 124 -5.17 -2.97 5.15
N ALA A 125 -4.41 -4.05 4.96
CA ALA A 125 -4.90 -5.28 4.37
C ALA A 125 -4.39 -6.50 5.12
N LYS A 126 -5.21 -7.54 5.16
CA LYS A 126 -4.88 -8.86 5.67
C LYS A 126 -5.43 -9.91 4.72
N TRP A 127 -4.64 -10.94 4.46
CA TRP A 127 -5.06 -12.09 3.66
C TRP A 127 -4.60 -13.38 4.30
N ASN A 128 -5.39 -14.43 4.08
CA ASN A 128 -5.07 -15.80 4.43
C ASN A 128 -5.45 -16.68 3.24
N ILE A 129 -4.55 -16.80 2.29
CA ILE A 129 -4.73 -17.42 0.97
C ILE A 129 -3.77 -18.58 0.78
N GLU A 130 -3.98 -19.43 -0.22
CA GLU A 130 -3.09 -20.55 -0.52
C GLU A 130 -1.73 -20.07 -1.02
N SER A 131 -0.72 -20.27 -0.17
CA SER A 131 0.63 -19.80 -0.45
C SER A 131 1.20 -20.36 -1.76
N GLY A 132 1.63 -19.45 -2.64
CA GLY A 132 2.27 -19.77 -3.89
C GLY A 132 1.32 -20.09 -5.05
N TYR A 133 0.01 -20.01 -4.83
CA TYR A 133 -1.01 -20.19 -5.87
C TYR A 133 -1.96 -18.99 -5.94
N ASP A 134 -2.55 -18.64 -4.80
CA ASP A 134 -3.46 -17.48 -4.73
C ASP A 134 -2.69 -16.18 -4.50
N TYR A 135 -3.27 -15.06 -4.90
CA TYR A 135 -2.65 -13.75 -4.77
C TYR A 135 -3.70 -12.64 -4.61
N VAL A 136 -3.23 -11.51 -4.09
CA VAL A 136 -3.97 -10.25 -4.07
C VAL A 136 -3.25 -9.26 -4.99
N GLN A 137 -4.00 -8.50 -5.78
CA GLN A 137 -3.45 -7.53 -6.71
C GLN A 137 -4.20 -6.20 -6.63
N LEU A 138 -3.47 -5.09 -6.63
CA LEU A 138 -4.01 -3.77 -6.81
C LEU A 138 -3.80 -3.33 -8.26
N GLU A 139 -4.85 -2.92 -8.92
CA GLU A 139 -4.80 -2.48 -10.30
C GLU A 139 -5.39 -1.09 -10.47
N ILE A 140 -4.94 -0.36 -11.47
CA ILE A 140 -5.46 0.96 -11.86
C ILE A 140 -5.85 0.94 -13.33
N SER A 141 -7.01 1.53 -13.63
CA SER A 141 -7.46 1.81 -14.98
C SER A 141 -7.39 3.32 -15.27
N ASN A 142 -6.99 3.69 -16.48
CA ASN A 142 -7.04 5.06 -16.98
C ASN A 142 -7.96 5.22 -18.19
N ASP A 143 -8.76 4.19 -18.49
CA ASP A 143 -9.67 4.11 -19.64
C ASP A 143 -11.09 3.65 -19.24
N ASN A 144 -11.52 3.99 -18.02
CA ASN A 144 -12.81 3.64 -17.42
C ASN A 144 -13.06 2.13 -17.27
N GLY A 145 -12.04 1.35 -16.99
CA GLY A 145 -12.14 -0.07 -16.75
C GLY A 145 -12.03 -0.95 -18.01
N ASP A 146 -11.72 -0.36 -19.17
CA ASP A 146 -11.47 -1.15 -20.39
C ASP A 146 -10.18 -1.95 -20.31
N SER A 147 -9.17 -1.44 -19.57
CA SER A 147 -7.94 -2.16 -19.23
C SER A 147 -7.46 -1.81 -17.82
N TRP A 148 -6.74 -2.74 -17.21
CA TRP A 148 -6.23 -2.64 -15.85
C TRP A 148 -4.73 -2.87 -15.82
N ILE A 149 -4.03 -2.10 -15.00
CA ILE A 149 -2.56 -2.13 -14.87
C ILE A 149 -2.20 -2.42 -13.42
N PRO A 150 -1.56 -3.58 -13.14
CA PRO A 150 -1.10 -3.93 -11.82
C PRO A 150 -0.11 -2.92 -11.24
N GLN A 151 -0.26 -2.61 -9.96
CA GLN A 151 0.53 -1.61 -9.27
C GLN A 151 1.49 -2.23 -8.26
N CYS A 152 2.74 -1.75 -8.28
CA CYS A 152 3.71 -2.06 -7.23
C CYS A 152 3.40 -1.29 -5.95
N GLY A 153 3.45 -1.96 -4.82
CA GLY A 153 3.35 -1.35 -3.50
C GLY A 153 4.53 -1.74 -2.62
N LYS A 154 4.53 -1.23 -1.40
CA LYS A 154 5.61 -1.45 -0.44
C LYS A 154 5.86 -2.94 -0.14
N TYR A 155 4.83 -3.76 -0.21
CA TYR A 155 4.87 -5.18 0.19
C TYR A 155 4.64 -6.14 -0.97
N THR A 156 4.64 -5.66 -2.21
CA THR A 156 4.48 -6.53 -3.38
C THR A 156 5.74 -7.32 -3.66
N SER A 157 5.54 -8.52 -4.16
CA SER A 157 6.55 -9.40 -4.74
C SER A 157 6.16 -9.79 -6.15
N LYS A 158 7.12 -10.31 -6.90
CA LYS A 158 6.90 -10.73 -8.28
C LYS A 158 6.16 -12.07 -8.33
N GLY A 159 5.13 -12.16 -9.16
CA GLY A 159 4.41 -13.39 -9.42
C GLY A 159 5.31 -14.48 -10.04
N THR A 160 5.03 -15.72 -9.69
CA THR A 160 5.79 -16.91 -10.14
C THR A 160 4.98 -17.74 -11.12
N GLU A 161 5.59 -18.79 -11.65
CA GLU A 161 4.95 -19.71 -12.61
C GLU A 161 3.67 -20.38 -12.10
N THR A 162 3.46 -20.42 -10.79
CA THR A 162 2.25 -20.98 -10.18
C THR A 162 1.08 -19.98 -10.12
N HIS A 163 1.35 -18.71 -10.39
CA HIS A 163 0.34 -17.65 -10.47
C HIS A 163 -0.09 -17.46 -11.93
N ASP A 164 -0.80 -18.38 -12.48
CA ASP A 164 -1.12 -18.58 -13.90
C ASP A 164 -1.26 -17.31 -14.76
N TYR A 165 -2.05 -16.32 -14.30
CA TYR A 165 -2.34 -15.08 -15.04
C TYR A 165 -1.53 -13.87 -14.59
N ALA A 166 -0.72 -14.02 -13.55
CA ALA A 166 0.02 -12.94 -12.91
C ALA A 166 1.53 -13.19 -12.86
N LEU A 167 2.04 -14.00 -13.81
CA LEU A 167 3.48 -14.23 -13.94
C LEU A 167 4.19 -12.89 -14.20
N ASP A 168 5.21 -12.64 -13.37
CA ASP A 168 6.00 -11.42 -13.40
C ASP A 168 5.28 -10.14 -12.97
N GLU A 169 4.00 -10.20 -12.62
CA GLU A 169 3.24 -9.07 -12.11
C GLU A 169 3.46 -8.81 -10.61
N PRO A 170 3.24 -7.58 -10.12
CA PRO A 170 3.32 -7.27 -8.70
C PRO A 170 2.13 -7.87 -7.93
N LEU A 171 2.42 -8.68 -6.92
CA LEU A 171 1.44 -9.37 -6.07
C LEU A 171 1.71 -9.10 -4.59
N TYR A 172 0.63 -8.99 -3.81
CA TYR A 172 0.66 -8.93 -2.34
C TYR A 172 0.60 -10.32 -1.73
#